data_3a1548968463f39eb32509d0435adaf3
#
_entry.id   3a1548968463f39eb32509d0435adaf3
#
_cell.length_a   1.000
_cell.length_b   1.000
_cell.length_c   1.000
_cell.angle_alpha   90.00
_cell.angle_beta   90.00
_cell.angle_gamma   90.00
#
_symmetry.space_group_name_H-M   'P 1'
#
loop_
_entity.id
_entity.type
_entity.pdbx_description
1 polymer ?
#
loop_
_entity_poly.entity_id
_entity_poly.type
_entity_poly.pdbx_seq_one_letter_code
_entity_poly.pdbx_strand_id
1 'polypeptide(L)'
;DARWAASGGARELEAAHPERVAWAVFDSADFGAPQSRVRLIAGPKKLIRMLQGMPCSRRVSIRDAFAERGEVTPANYCKNQTRRSHGGDPTMRTVETQSFCVCASHALTWCHSDGKTVRVMTARDSSILMGFPSSWRLPKGSRVSQRAVGNAVCVALSKAITLAAIAVLNGDAAVITPPPMQQTTKKRTIAEVSRGEYDALRQRVDEL
;
A
#
# COMPACT_ATOMS: atom_id res chain seq x y z
N ASP A 1 -7.79 -2.46 8.09
CA ASP A 1 -7.35 -1.10 7.98
C ASP A 1 -6.77 -0.64 9.33
N ALA A 2 -6.10 0.50 9.39
CA ALA A 2 -5.45 0.97 10.61
C ALA A 2 -6.44 1.20 11.77
N ARG A 3 -7.68 1.57 11.48
CA ARG A 3 -8.75 1.75 12.49
C ARG A 3 -9.15 0.43 13.12
N TRP A 4 -9.26 -0.63 12.33
CA TRP A 4 -9.58 -1.95 12.84
C TRP A 4 -8.45 -2.51 13.72
N ALA A 5 -7.18 -2.30 13.32
CA ALA A 5 -6.03 -2.63 14.14
C ALA A 5 -6.00 -1.81 15.45
N ALA A 6 -6.31 -0.51 15.38
CA ALA A 6 -6.39 0.38 16.55
C ALA A 6 -7.55 0.02 17.49
N SER A 7 -8.67 -0.47 16.94
CA SER A 7 -9.83 -0.93 17.72
C SER A 7 -9.63 -2.28 18.44
N GLY A 8 -8.48 -2.93 18.25
CA GLY A 8 -8.22 -4.24 18.86
C GLY A 8 -8.73 -5.43 18.06
N GLY A 9 -9.55 -5.22 17.00
CA GLY A 9 -10.22 -6.30 16.28
C GLY A 9 -9.31 -7.39 15.74
N ALA A 10 -8.09 -7.08 15.32
CA ALA A 10 -7.11 -8.08 14.90
C ALA A 10 -6.65 -8.97 16.08
N ARG A 11 -6.44 -8.37 17.23
CA ARG A 11 -6.04 -9.08 18.48
C ARG A 11 -7.17 -9.90 19.02
N GLU A 12 -8.40 -9.39 18.99
CA GLU A 12 -9.60 -10.12 19.41
C GLU A 12 -9.84 -11.34 18.52
N LEU A 13 -9.68 -11.19 17.20
CA LEU A 13 -9.80 -12.31 16.27
C LEU A 13 -8.71 -13.37 16.51
N GLU A 14 -7.48 -12.96 16.74
CA GLU A 14 -6.36 -13.88 17.06
C GLU A 14 -6.58 -14.55 18.41
N ALA A 15 -7.04 -13.82 19.43
CA ALA A 15 -7.34 -14.35 20.75
C ALA A 15 -8.50 -15.37 20.70
N ALA A 16 -9.52 -15.12 19.88
CA ALA A 16 -10.64 -16.07 19.70
C ALA A 16 -10.24 -17.35 18.95
N HIS A 17 -9.21 -17.29 18.10
CA HIS A 17 -8.77 -18.41 17.27
C HIS A 17 -7.24 -18.54 17.25
N PRO A 18 -6.57 -18.70 18.41
CA PRO A 18 -5.13 -18.57 18.54
C PRO A 18 -4.34 -19.60 17.72
N GLU A 19 -4.93 -20.78 17.47
CA GLU A 19 -4.28 -21.83 16.68
C GLU A 19 -4.45 -21.68 15.16
N ARG A 20 -5.43 -20.90 14.72
CA ARG A 20 -5.85 -20.83 13.32
C ARG A 20 -5.52 -19.50 12.66
N VAL A 21 -5.65 -18.40 13.39
CA VAL A 21 -5.57 -17.04 12.85
C VAL A 21 -4.27 -16.37 13.28
N ALA A 22 -3.71 -15.61 12.38
CA ALA A 22 -2.66 -14.63 12.63
C ALA A 22 -2.95 -13.37 11.81
N TRP A 23 -2.25 -12.29 12.09
CA TRP A 23 -2.28 -11.08 11.31
C TRP A 23 -0.90 -10.47 11.20
N ALA A 24 -0.69 -9.68 10.14
CA ALA A 24 0.52 -8.90 9.97
C ALA A 24 0.22 -7.66 9.12
N VAL A 25 1.12 -6.69 9.19
CA VAL A 25 1.05 -5.47 8.40
C VAL A 25 2.00 -5.60 7.23
N PHE A 26 1.48 -5.28 6.03
CA PHE A 26 2.22 -5.38 4.78
C PHE A 26 2.18 -4.04 4.05
N ASP A 27 3.32 -3.60 3.50
CA ASP A 27 3.34 -2.52 2.52
C ASP A 27 3.29 -3.11 1.11
N SER A 28 2.36 -2.65 0.28
CA SER A 28 2.25 -3.08 -1.11
C SER A 28 3.52 -2.86 -1.91
N ALA A 29 4.33 -1.87 -1.53
CA ALA A 29 5.63 -1.60 -2.16
C ALA A 29 6.62 -2.77 -2.03
N ASP A 30 6.54 -3.55 -0.95
CA ASP A 30 7.39 -4.71 -0.73
C ASP A 30 7.04 -5.89 -1.66
N PHE A 31 5.87 -5.83 -2.29
CA PHE A 31 5.39 -6.78 -3.30
C PHE A 31 5.51 -6.24 -4.74
N GLY A 32 6.22 -5.13 -4.95
CA GLY A 32 6.45 -4.55 -6.27
C GLY A 32 5.39 -3.55 -6.72
N ALA A 33 4.56 -3.02 -5.83
CA ALA A 33 3.68 -1.93 -6.18
C ALA A 33 4.45 -0.60 -6.27
N PRO A 34 4.11 0.28 -7.24
CA PRO A 34 4.72 1.60 -7.35
C PRO A 34 4.12 2.62 -6.36
N GLN A 35 3.53 2.13 -5.27
CA GLN A 35 3.03 2.93 -4.17
C GLN A 35 3.32 2.29 -2.82
N SER A 36 3.54 3.09 -1.80
CA SER A 36 3.52 2.65 -0.41
C SER A 36 2.06 2.66 0.08
N ARG A 37 1.53 1.46 0.35
CA ARG A 37 0.16 1.24 0.81
C ARG A 37 0.16 0.18 1.89
N VAL A 38 0.29 0.64 3.11
CA VAL A 38 0.33 -0.23 4.29
C VAL A 38 -1.08 -0.76 4.62
N ARG A 39 -1.20 -2.08 4.76
CA ARG A 39 -2.46 -2.75 5.10
C ARG A 39 -2.23 -3.85 6.12
N LEU A 40 -3.16 -3.97 7.06
CA LEU A 40 -3.26 -5.13 7.93
C LEU A 40 -4.00 -6.23 7.17
N ILE A 41 -3.44 -7.44 7.20
CA ILE A 41 -4.05 -8.66 6.66
C ILE A 41 -4.13 -9.66 7.79
N ALA A 42 -5.34 -10.20 8.02
CA ALA A 42 -5.58 -11.28 8.96
C ALA A 42 -6.08 -12.51 8.22
N GLY A 43 -5.70 -13.68 8.66
CA GLY A 43 -6.09 -14.95 8.03
C GLY A 43 -5.38 -16.15 8.63
N PRO A 44 -5.43 -17.31 7.95
CA PRO A 44 -4.76 -18.51 8.41
C PRO A 44 -3.27 -18.30 8.70
N LYS A 45 -2.76 -18.78 9.81
CA LYS A 45 -1.36 -18.62 10.21
C LYS A 45 -0.37 -19.01 9.12
N LYS A 46 -0.64 -20.11 8.40
CA LYS A 46 0.21 -20.55 7.28
C LYS A 46 0.27 -19.51 6.16
N LEU A 47 -0.88 -18.91 5.81
CA LEU A 47 -0.96 -17.85 4.80
C LEU A 47 -0.14 -16.62 5.22
N ILE A 48 -0.31 -16.16 6.46
CA ILE A 48 0.40 -14.96 6.95
C ILE A 48 1.91 -15.19 6.96
N ARG A 49 2.37 -16.36 7.45
CA ARG A 49 3.81 -16.73 7.45
C ARG A 49 4.38 -16.77 6.04
N MET A 50 3.63 -17.33 5.09
CA MET A 50 4.04 -17.40 3.69
C MET A 50 4.16 -16.01 3.07
N LEU A 51 3.18 -15.13 3.29
CA LEU A 51 3.24 -13.73 2.84
C LEU A 51 4.45 -12.98 3.42
N GLN A 52 4.78 -13.21 4.68
CA GLN A 52 5.96 -12.62 5.33
C GLN A 52 7.28 -13.11 4.70
N GLY A 53 7.28 -14.30 4.13
CA GLY A 53 8.42 -14.88 3.41
C GLY A 53 8.54 -14.47 1.93
N MET A 54 7.56 -13.75 1.37
CA MET A 54 7.47 -13.37 -0.06
C MET A 54 7.76 -11.87 -0.33
N PRO A 55 8.83 -11.25 0.17
CA PRO A 55 9.13 -9.86 -0.16
C PRO A 55 9.60 -9.75 -1.62
N CYS A 56 9.20 -8.69 -2.30
CA CYS A 56 9.78 -8.33 -3.59
C CYS A 56 11.23 -7.88 -3.38
N SER A 57 12.14 -8.37 -4.23
CA SER A 57 13.55 -7.97 -4.20
C SER A 57 13.78 -6.55 -4.72
N ARG A 58 12.85 -5.99 -5.50
CA ARG A 58 12.93 -4.65 -6.09
C ARG A 58 11.65 -3.88 -5.86
N ARG A 59 11.79 -2.67 -5.32
CA ARG A 59 10.69 -1.70 -5.26
C ARG A 59 10.57 -1.00 -6.62
N VAL A 60 9.36 -1.01 -7.17
CA VAL A 60 9.04 -0.35 -8.44
C VAL A 60 8.80 1.14 -8.20
N SER A 61 9.46 2.00 -8.96
CA SER A 61 9.24 3.45 -8.88
C SER A 61 7.98 3.87 -9.66
N ILE A 62 7.52 5.10 -9.41
CA ILE A 62 6.44 5.70 -10.22
C ILE A 62 6.85 5.74 -11.69
N ARG A 63 8.09 6.17 -11.99
CA ARG A 63 8.62 6.26 -13.35
C ARG A 63 8.62 4.90 -14.04
N ASP A 64 9.12 3.85 -13.37
CA ASP A 64 9.13 2.50 -13.93
C ASP A 64 7.72 2.04 -14.29
N ALA A 65 6.75 2.23 -13.40
CA ALA A 65 5.36 1.81 -13.61
C ALA A 65 4.69 2.51 -14.80
N PHE A 66 5.02 3.77 -15.05
CA PHE A 66 4.54 4.50 -16.23
C PHE A 66 5.27 4.03 -17.50
N ALA A 67 6.60 3.88 -17.43
CA ALA A 67 7.43 3.41 -18.55
C ALA A 67 7.02 2.02 -19.03
N GLU A 68 6.74 1.07 -18.14
CA GLU A 68 6.24 -0.28 -18.46
C GLU A 68 4.93 -0.25 -19.28
N ARG A 69 4.22 0.87 -19.30
CA ARG A 69 2.99 1.07 -20.07
C ARG A 69 3.17 1.92 -21.31
N GLY A 70 4.42 2.32 -21.61
CA GLY A 70 4.72 3.27 -22.68
C GLY A 70 4.21 4.68 -22.39
N GLU A 71 3.95 5.00 -21.11
CA GLU A 71 3.47 6.31 -20.66
C GLU A 71 4.61 7.09 -19.98
N VAL A 72 4.53 8.42 -20.04
CA VAL A 72 5.48 9.32 -19.38
C VAL A 72 4.79 9.99 -18.20
N THR A 73 5.50 10.15 -17.09
CA THR A 73 4.98 10.88 -15.93
C THR A 73 4.80 12.36 -16.27
N PRO A 74 3.65 12.99 -15.96
CA PRO A 74 3.39 14.40 -16.29
C PRO A 74 4.31 15.38 -15.58
N ALA A 75 4.97 14.98 -14.51
CA ALA A 75 5.94 15.77 -13.76
C ALA A 75 6.93 14.85 -13.03
N ASN A 76 8.01 15.41 -12.48
CA ASN A 76 9.03 14.66 -11.75
C ASN A 76 8.72 14.48 -10.26
N TYR A 77 7.62 15.06 -9.77
CA TYR A 77 7.19 14.96 -8.37
C TYR A 77 5.68 14.72 -8.29
N CYS A 78 5.29 14.05 -7.23
CA CYS A 78 3.90 13.98 -6.81
C CYS A 78 3.76 14.42 -5.35
N LYS A 79 2.62 15.02 -5.01
CA LYS A 79 2.27 15.41 -3.65
C LYS A 79 0.92 14.85 -3.25
N ASN A 80 0.78 14.59 -1.96
CA ASN A 80 -0.51 14.35 -1.36
C ASN A 80 -1.15 15.71 -1.04
N GLN A 81 -2.44 15.85 -1.31
CA GLN A 81 -3.20 17.01 -0.84
C GLN A 81 -3.37 16.85 0.67
N THR A 82 -2.51 17.50 1.45
CA THR A 82 -2.72 17.63 2.89
C THR A 82 -3.99 18.45 3.11
N ARG A 83 -4.86 17.96 3.98
CA ARG A 83 -5.99 18.78 4.45
C ARG A 83 -5.41 20.05 5.07
N ARG A 84 -5.90 21.21 4.66
CA ARG A 84 -5.48 22.54 5.14
C ARG A 84 -5.51 22.69 6.68
N SER A 85 -6.19 21.78 7.39
CA SER A 85 -6.35 21.81 8.85
C SER A 85 -5.07 21.58 9.67
N HIS A 86 -3.96 21.21 9.04
CA HIS A 86 -2.75 20.83 9.78
C HIS A 86 -1.52 21.73 9.49
N GLY A 87 -1.68 22.81 8.75
CA GLY A 87 -0.67 23.87 8.61
C GLY A 87 0.72 23.48 8.07
N GLY A 88 0.89 22.25 7.60
CA GLY A 88 2.17 21.77 7.08
C GLY A 88 2.27 21.85 5.56
N ASP A 89 3.49 22.02 5.06
CA ASP A 89 3.78 21.91 3.65
C ASP A 89 3.40 20.53 3.11
N PRO A 90 2.82 20.44 1.91
CA PRO A 90 2.47 19.15 1.32
C PRO A 90 3.75 18.32 1.12
N THR A 91 3.78 17.13 1.72
CA THR A 91 4.89 16.21 1.51
C THR A 91 4.96 15.82 0.03
N MET A 92 6.14 15.96 -0.57
CA MET A 92 6.40 15.60 -1.96
C MET A 92 7.26 14.34 -2.05
N ARG A 93 7.08 13.59 -3.14
CA ARG A 93 7.93 12.46 -3.52
C ARG A 93 8.35 12.59 -4.97
N THR A 94 9.58 12.20 -5.26
CA THR A 94 10.08 12.12 -6.64
C THR A 94 9.48 10.89 -7.34
N VAL A 95 9.38 10.93 -8.66
CA VAL A 95 8.93 9.78 -9.46
C VAL A 95 9.90 8.60 -9.46
N GLU A 96 11.11 8.79 -8.95
CA GLU A 96 12.12 7.73 -8.76
C GLU A 96 11.85 6.85 -7.52
N THR A 97 10.82 7.19 -6.75
CA THR A 97 10.40 6.44 -5.56
C THR A 97 8.96 5.94 -5.71
N GLN A 98 8.44 5.27 -4.68
CA GLN A 98 7.03 4.88 -4.61
C GLN A 98 6.14 6.09 -4.32
N SER A 99 4.96 6.13 -4.92
CA SER A 99 3.96 7.16 -4.62
C SER A 99 3.40 7.01 -3.20
N PHE A 100 2.68 8.04 -2.77
CA PHE A 100 1.78 7.94 -1.62
C PHE A 100 0.64 6.95 -1.91
N CYS A 101 -0.02 6.53 -0.85
CA CYS A 101 -1.21 5.69 -0.96
C CYS A 101 -2.29 6.36 -1.81
N VAL A 102 -2.74 5.68 -2.86
CA VAL A 102 -3.89 6.11 -3.66
C VAL A 102 -5.15 5.98 -2.82
N CYS A 103 -5.89 7.08 -2.67
CA CYS A 103 -7.10 7.16 -1.86
C CYS A 103 -8.36 7.24 -2.71
N ALA A 104 -9.48 6.77 -2.15
CA ALA A 104 -10.80 6.85 -2.78
C ALA A 104 -11.43 8.25 -2.73
N SER A 105 -11.11 9.01 -1.68
CA SER A 105 -11.70 10.31 -1.40
C SER A 105 -11.04 11.48 -2.14
N HIS A 106 -9.76 11.34 -2.48
CA HIS A 106 -8.99 12.37 -3.18
C HIS A 106 -7.89 11.76 -4.04
N ALA A 107 -7.54 12.40 -5.11
CA ALA A 107 -6.43 12.03 -5.97
C ALA A 107 -5.14 12.73 -5.52
N LEU A 108 -4.00 12.10 -5.79
CA LEU A 108 -2.68 12.72 -5.69
C LEU A 108 -2.55 13.81 -6.75
N THR A 109 -1.52 14.63 -6.64
CA THR A 109 -1.29 15.76 -7.53
C THR A 109 0.13 15.70 -8.10
N TRP A 110 0.26 15.85 -9.40
CA TRP A 110 1.54 16.09 -10.07
C TRP A 110 2.02 17.50 -9.81
N CYS A 111 3.30 17.67 -9.48
CA CYS A 111 3.86 18.98 -9.17
C CYS A 111 5.31 19.14 -9.63
N HIS A 112 5.76 20.38 -9.71
CA HIS A 112 7.15 20.78 -9.90
C HIS A 112 7.95 20.65 -8.60
N SER A 113 9.26 20.79 -8.66
CA SER A 113 10.17 20.75 -7.52
C SER A 113 9.88 21.84 -6.47
N ASP A 114 9.30 22.98 -6.88
CA ASP A 114 8.85 24.07 -6.00
C ASP A 114 7.46 23.84 -5.40
N GLY A 115 6.86 22.68 -5.64
CA GLY A 115 5.54 22.31 -5.15
C GLY A 115 4.37 22.87 -5.96
N LYS A 116 4.61 23.69 -7.01
CA LYS A 116 3.53 24.17 -7.85
C LYS A 116 2.83 23.03 -8.57
N THR A 117 1.52 23.04 -8.55
CA THR A 117 0.67 22.02 -9.16
C THR A 117 0.77 22.07 -10.69
N VAL A 118 1.07 20.93 -11.30
CA VAL A 118 0.92 20.70 -12.74
C VAL A 118 -0.52 20.31 -13.05
N ARG A 119 -0.99 19.23 -12.45
CA ARG A 119 -2.39 18.78 -12.51
C ARG A 119 -2.71 17.76 -11.42
N VAL A 120 -3.98 17.62 -11.13
CA VAL A 120 -4.47 16.48 -10.29
C VAL A 120 -4.31 15.17 -11.07
N MET A 121 -3.94 14.10 -10.40
CA MET A 121 -3.87 12.78 -11.00
C MET A 121 -5.25 12.31 -11.43
N THR A 122 -5.32 11.75 -12.62
CA THR A 122 -6.54 11.11 -13.11
C THR A 122 -6.73 9.74 -12.45
N ALA A 123 -7.93 9.18 -12.57
CA ALA A 123 -8.18 7.80 -12.15
C ALA A 123 -7.32 6.80 -12.95
N ARG A 124 -6.92 7.17 -14.20
CA ARG A 124 -5.97 6.38 -14.99
C ARG A 124 -4.59 6.39 -14.37
N ASP A 125 -4.02 7.54 -14.01
CA ASP A 125 -2.75 7.63 -13.30
C ASP A 125 -2.79 6.81 -12.01
N SER A 126 -3.86 6.96 -11.24
CA SER A 126 -4.11 6.21 -10.01
C SER A 126 -4.16 4.69 -10.25
N SER A 127 -4.75 4.25 -11.37
CA SER A 127 -4.82 2.82 -11.74
C SER A 127 -3.44 2.24 -12.07
N ILE A 128 -2.56 3.03 -12.68
CA ILE A 128 -1.15 2.65 -12.92
C ILE A 128 -0.44 2.43 -11.59
N LEU A 129 -0.59 3.36 -10.65
CA LEU A 129 0.01 3.25 -9.32
C LEU A 129 -0.55 2.08 -8.49
N MET A 130 -1.76 1.64 -8.78
CA MET A 130 -2.36 0.44 -8.17
C MET A 130 -1.95 -0.86 -8.87
N GLY A 131 -1.23 -0.79 -10.00
CA GLY A 131 -0.77 -1.93 -10.78
C GLY A 131 -1.83 -2.55 -11.72
N PHE A 132 -2.97 -1.87 -11.96
CA PHE A 132 -3.99 -2.38 -12.90
C PHE A 132 -3.43 -2.43 -14.33
N PRO A 133 -3.74 -3.46 -15.11
CA PRO A 133 -3.28 -3.56 -16.51
C PRO A 133 -3.89 -2.45 -17.37
N SER A 134 -3.22 -2.13 -18.48
CA SER A 134 -3.67 -1.08 -19.42
C SER A 134 -5.05 -1.37 -20.03
N SER A 135 -5.38 -2.64 -20.20
CA SER A 135 -6.69 -3.11 -20.70
C SER A 135 -7.84 -2.96 -19.70
N TRP A 136 -7.55 -2.60 -18.43
CA TRP A 136 -8.60 -2.48 -17.42
C TRP A 136 -9.51 -1.30 -17.71
N ARG A 137 -10.81 -1.57 -17.85
CA ARG A 137 -11.83 -0.55 -18.09
C ARG A 137 -12.27 0.07 -16.76
N LEU A 138 -12.09 1.37 -16.66
CA LEU A 138 -12.58 2.14 -15.52
C LEU A 138 -14.06 2.50 -15.71
N PRO A 139 -14.84 2.60 -14.62
CA PRO A 139 -16.22 3.08 -14.67
C PRO A 139 -16.30 4.48 -15.32
N LYS A 140 -17.45 4.82 -15.90
CA LYS A 140 -17.69 6.19 -16.39
C LYS A 140 -17.77 7.17 -15.21
N GLY A 141 -17.19 8.36 -15.39
CA GLY A 141 -17.16 9.44 -14.39
C GLY A 141 -15.91 9.42 -13.51
N SER A 142 -15.21 10.56 -13.47
CA SER A 142 -13.92 10.68 -12.79
C SER A 142 -13.95 10.37 -11.30
N ARG A 143 -15.00 10.82 -10.59
CA ARG A 143 -15.18 10.56 -9.15
C ARG A 143 -15.45 9.08 -8.86
N VAL A 144 -16.29 8.44 -9.68
CA VAL A 144 -16.61 7.01 -9.52
C VAL A 144 -15.38 6.15 -9.81
N SER A 145 -14.64 6.45 -10.89
CA SER A 145 -13.39 5.80 -11.24
C SER A 145 -12.34 5.94 -10.14
N GLN A 146 -12.13 7.16 -9.61
CA GLN A 146 -11.18 7.38 -8.52
C GLN A 146 -11.57 6.60 -7.27
N ARG A 147 -12.86 6.58 -6.92
CA ARG A 147 -13.37 5.82 -5.77
C ARG A 147 -13.15 4.32 -5.95
N ALA A 148 -13.43 3.79 -7.14
CA ALA A 148 -13.23 2.38 -7.45
C ALA A 148 -11.75 1.99 -7.33
N VAL A 149 -10.85 2.75 -7.94
CA VAL A 149 -9.41 2.52 -7.90
C VAL A 149 -8.86 2.66 -6.48
N GLY A 150 -9.24 3.72 -5.75
CA GLY A 150 -8.75 3.98 -4.40
C GLY A 150 -9.21 2.98 -3.35
N ASN A 151 -10.39 2.35 -3.54
CA ASN A 151 -10.89 1.30 -2.66
C ASN A 151 -10.36 -0.10 -3.00
N ALA A 152 -9.79 -0.28 -4.17
CA ALA A 152 -9.27 -1.57 -4.61
C ALA A 152 -8.05 -2.02 -3.78
N VAL A 153 -7.82 -3.32 -3.77
CA VAL A 153 -6.55 -3.90 -3.31
C VAL A 153 -5.51 -3.73 -4.42
N CYS A 154 -4.29 -3.35 -4.05
CA CYS A 154 -3.18 -3.24 -4.99
C CYS A 154 -2.91 -4.59 -5.66
N VAL A 155 -2.77 -4.60 -6.99
CA VAL A 155 -2.65 -5.83 -7.78
C VAL A 155 -1.46 -6.68 -7.34
N ALA A 156 -0.30 -6.08 -7.05
CA ALA A 156 0.88 -6.79 -6.60
C ALA A 156 0.64 -7.54 -5.27
N LEU A 157 0.05 -6.87 -4.28
CA LEU A 157 -0.29 -7.49 -2.99
C LEU A 157 -1.38 -8.55 -3.15
N SER A 158 -2.42 -8.28 -3.97
CA SER A 158 -3.48 -9.24 -4.26
C SER A 158 -2.94 -10.52 -4.88
N LYS A 159 -2.02 -10.39 -5.86
CA LYS A 159 -1.33 -11.52 -6.48
C LYS A 159 -0.54 -12.34 -5.45
N ALA A 160 0.21 -11.68 -4.57
CA ALA A 160 0.96 -12.37 -3.53
C ALA A 160 0.04 -13.14 -2.58
N ILE A 161 -1.07 -12.54 -2.13
CA ILE A 161 -2.07 -13.21 -1.28
C ILE A 161 -2.64 -14.44 -1.99
N THR A 162 -3.01 -14.31 -3.25
CA THR A 162 -3.59 -15.42 -4.03
C THR A 162 -2.59 -16.57 -4.20
N LEU A 163 -1.35 -16.26 -4.56
CA LEU A 163 -0.30 -17.28 -4.71
C LEU A 163 0.00 -17.99 -3.38
N ALA A 164 0.08 -17.24 -2.29
CA ALA A 164 0.27 -17.82 -0.96
C ALA A 164 -0.92 -18.71 -0.54
N ALA A 165 -2.15 -18.27 -0.85
CA ALA A 165 -3.34 -19.07 -0.56
C ALA A 165 -3.37 -20.38 -1.34
N ILE A 166 -3.05 -20.35 -2.64
CA ILE A 166 -2.96 -21.55 -3.49
C ILE A 166 -1.90 -22.51 -2.94
N ALA A 167 -0.71 -22.03 -2.59
CA ALA A 167 0.35 -22.86 -2.04
C ALA A 167 -0.05 -23.50 -0.71
N VAL A 168 -0.73 -22.76 0.16
CA VAL A 168 -1.26 -23.31 1.44
C VAL A 168 -2.31 -24.40 1.19
N LEU A 169 -3.19 -24.22 0.21
CA LEU A 169 -4.25 -25.19 -0.14
C LEU A 169 -3.66 -26.46 -0.75
N ASN A 170 -2.61 -26.34 -1.55
CA ASN A 170 -1.94 -27.49 -2.17
C ASN A 170 -0.99 -28.23 -1.21
N GLY A 171 -0.79 -27.73 0.00
CA GLY A 171 0.15 -28.33 0.94
C GLY A 171 1.62 -28.01 0.66
N ASP A 172 1.91 -27.11 -0.30
CA ASP A 172 3.25 -26.74 -0.78
C ASP A 172 3.99 -25.80 0.20
N ALA A 173 3.74 -25.94 1.49
CA ALA A 173 4.27 -25.06 2.55
C ALA A 173 5.82 -24.99 2.61
N ALA A 174 6.53 -25.72 1.75
CA ALA A 174 8.00 -25.84 1.75
C ALA A 174 8.74 -25.10 0.62
N VAL A 175 8.07 -24.49 -0.36
CA VAL A 175 8.75 -24.15 -1.64
C VAL A 175 8.97 -22.66 -1.89
N ILE A 176 8.67 -21.77 -0.97
CA ILE A 176 9.05 -20.36 -1.15
C ILE A 176 10.20 -20.04 -0.20
N THR A 177 11.40 -20.52 -0.52
CA THR A 177 12.63 -19.94 -0.02
C THR A 177 12.80 -18.56 -0.70
N PRO A 178 12.71 -17.46 0.03
CA PRO A 178 13.01 -16.15 -0.55
C PRO A 178 14.49 -16.11 -0.92
N PRO A 179 14.87 -15.44 -2.04
CA PRO A 179 16.26 -15.12 -2.25
C PRO A 179 16.81 -14.35 -1.06
N PRO A 180 18.09 -14.49 -0.70
CA PRO A 180 18.67 -13.87 0.49
C PRO A 180 18.45 -12.36 0.45
N MET A 181 17.69 -11.86 1.41
CA MET A 181 17.44 -10.43 1.57
C MET A 181 18.75 -9.71 1.89
N GLN A 182 19.16 -8.81 1.01
CA GLN A 182 20.00 -7.70 1.45
C GLN A 182 19.15 -6.84 2.37
N GLN A 183 19.50 -6.86 3.65
CA GLN A 183 18.81 -6.12 4.72
C GLN A 183 19.02 -4.59 4.53
N THR A 184 18.15 -3.97 3.75
CA THR A 184 18.04 -2.52 3.73
C THR A 184 16.61 -2.14 4.09
N THR A 185 16.47 -1.72 5.30
CA THR A 185 15.34 -1.18 6.06
C THR A 185 14.72 -2.17 7.04
N LYS A 186 14.90 -1.88 8.34
CA LYS A 186 14.22 -2.53 9.46
C LYS A 186 12.73 -2.64 9.15
N LYS A 187 12.20 -3.87 9.05
CA LYS A 187 10.76 -4.13 9.13
C LYS A 187 10.31 -3.62 10.50
N ARG A 188 9.64 -2.49 10.56
CA ARG A 188 8.96 -2.06 11.78
C ARG A 188 7.78 -3.00 12.02
N THR A 189 7.90 -3.86 12.99
CA THR A 189 6.74 -4.57 13.57
C THR A 189 5.91 -3.59 14.39
N ILE A 190 4.61 -3.84 14.55
CA ILE A 190 3.75 -3.01 15.42
C ILE A 190 4.29 -2.92 16.86
N ALA A 191 5.08 -3.90 17.30
CA ALA A 191 5.78 -3.87 18.59
C ALA A 191 6.93 -2.84 18.64
N GLU A 192 7.44 -2.39 17.49
CA GLU A 192 8.53 -1.39 17.39
C GLU A 192 8.01 0.05 17.12
N VAL A 193 6.70 0.19 16.90
CA VAL A 193 6.05 1.51 16.97
C VAL A 193 6.04 1.91 18.42
N SER A 194 6.80 2.94 18.78
CA SER A 194 6.90 3.38 20.16
C SER A 194 5.52 3.71 20.71
N ARG A 195 5.32 3.46 22.00
CA ARG A 195 4.05 3.77 22.69
C ARG A 195 3.63 5.23 22.45
N GLY A 196 4.59 6.16 22.33
CA GLY A 196 4.34 7.55 22.00
C GLY A 196 3.82 7.81 20.59
N GLU A 197 4.27 7.06 19.58
CA GLU A 197 3.72 7.14 18.21
C GLU A 197 2.27 6.58 18.16
N TYR A 198 2.00 5.57 18.98
CA TYR A 198 0.65 4.99 19.10
C TYR A 198 -0.30 5.95 19.81
N ASP A 199 0.13 6.58 20.90
CA ASP A 199 -0.65 7.54 21.68
C ASP A 199 -0.90 8.83 20.88
N ALA A 200 0.07 9.30 20.09
CA ALA A 200 -0.08 10.41 19.16
C ALA A 200 -1.07 10.12 18.04
N LEU A 201 -1.09 8.88 17.53
CA LEU A 201 -2.09 8.42 16.54
C LEU A 201 -3.49 8.32 17.16
N ARG A 202 -3.59 7.89 18.40
CA ARG A 202 -4.85 7.79 19.15
C ARG A 202 -5.44 9.17 19.42
N GLN A 203 -4.64 10.09 19.93
CA GLN A 203 -5.05 11.47 20.17
C GLN A 203 -5.59 12.17 18.91
N ARG A 204 -4.95 11.92 17.75
CA ARG A 204 -5.41 12.44 16.45
C ARG A 204 -6.69 11.79 15.91
N VAL A 205 -7.10 10.64 16.44
CA VAL A 205 -8.36 9.97 16.10
C VAL A 205 -9.49 10.47 16.98
N ASP A 206 -9.19 10.79 18.23
CA ASP A 206 -10.19 11.30 19.20
C ASP A 206 -10.53 12.78 18.95
N GLU A 207 -9.70 13.51 18.18
CA GLU A 207 -9.90 14.90 17.73
C GLU A 207 -10.67 15.01 16.39
N LEU A 208 -11.11 13.90 15.80
CA LEU A 208 -11.88 13.81 14.54
C LEU A 208 -13.33 13.42 14.75
#